data_d268f601546367203acbc1ad73cfcd52
#
_entry.id   d268f601546367203acbc1ad73cfcd52
#
_cell.length_a   1.000
_cell.length_b   1.000
_cell.length_c   1.000
_cell.angle_alpha   90.00
_cell.angle_beta   90.00
_cell.angle_gamma   90.00
#
_symmetry.space_group_name_H-M   'P 1'
#
loop_
_entity.id
_entity.type
_entity.pdbx_description
1 polymer ?
#
loop_
_entity_poly.entity_id
_entity_poly.type
_entity_poly.pdbx_seq_one_letter_code
_entity_poly.pdbx_strand_id
1 'polypeptide(L)'
;MIPQLITELFESKELPAARELAIAYLKNQKDENIMFLLAGIHHEEKNYSKALECVEKVTPNPTVLIHKAKILYYLERAPEAEAILRSLPKKYKSDEGYIVDLGLYMTAQGKLNQTRKLLAPIADTNVRASFNYGWHLLAEDKFQEGYKYIRAGAIDELRVWG
;
A
#
# COMPACT_ATOMS: atom_id res chain seq x y z
N MET A 1 -12.09 14.44 -21.94
CA MET A 1 -13.30 14.91 -21.22
C MET A 1 -13.86 13.89 -20.22
N ILE A 2 -14.33 12.72 -20.67
CA ILE A 2 -14.81 11.66 -19.74
C ILE A 2 -13.71 11.16 -18.81
N PRO A 3 -12.48 10.85 -19.28
CA PRO A 3 -11.39 10.46 -18.39
C PRO A 3 -11.08 11.48 -17.29
N GLN A 4 -11.10 12.76 -17.64
CA GLN A 4 -10.87 13.84 -16.67
C GLN A 4 -11.98 13.89 -15.60
N LEU A 5 -13.24 13.76 -16.02
CA LEU A 5 -14.37 13.72 -15.07
C LEU A 5 -14.28 12.51 -14.12
N ILE A 6 -13.86 11.34 -14.62
CA ILE A 6 -13.64 10.16 -13.75
C ILE A 6 -12.57 10.47 -12.70
N THR A 7 -11.48 11.12 -13.09
CA THR A 7 -10.40 11.51 -12.16
C THR A 7 -10.90 12.50 -11.12
N GLU A 8 -11.64 13.52 -11.53
CA GLU A 8 -12.23 14.52 -10.63
C GLU A 8 -13.19 13.88 -9.61
N LEU A 9 -14.07 12.98 -10.06
CA LEU A 9 -14.96 12.23 -9.17
C LEU A 9 -14.21 11.36 -8.17
N PHE A 10 -13.12 10.73 -8.60
CA PHE A 10 -12.26 9.94 -7.70
C PHE A 10 -11.58 10.81 -6.66
N GLU A 11 -11.01 11.95 -7.05
CA GLU A 11 -10.36 12.89 -6.15
C GLU A 11 -11.35 13.51 -5.15
N SER A 12 -12.59 13.75 -5.59
CA SER A 12 -13.69 14.24 -4.72
C SER A 12 -14.29 13.15 -3.83
N LYS A 13 -13.75 11.91 -3.88
CA LYS A 13 -14.25 10.75 -3.14
C LYS A 13 -15.68 10.33 -3.49
N GLU A 14 -16.16 10.71 -4.65
CA GLU A 14 -17.44 10.24 -5.22
C GLU A 14 -17.25 8.87 -5.90
N LEU A 15 -16.81 7.89 -5.11
CA LEU A 15 -16.35 6.59 -5.61
C LEU A 15 -17.40 5.82 -6.44
N PRO A 16 -18.70 5.75 -6.03
CA PRO A 16 -19.70 5.05 -6.83
C PRO A 16 -19.88 5.66 -8.22
N ALA A 17 -19.94 6.99 -8.30
CA ALA A 17 -20.09 7.70 -9.57
C ALA A 17 -18.87 7.53 -10.47
N ALA A 18 -17.66 7.66 -9.89
CA ALA A 18 -16.40 7.43 -10.59
C ALA A 18 -16.33 6.01 -11.16
N ARG A 19 -16.71 5.01 -10.36
CA ARG A 19 -16.74 3.61 -10.78
C ARG A 19 -17.69 3.36 -11.95
N GLU A 20 -18.93 3.80 -11.84
CA GLU A 20 -19.94 3.60 -12.88
C GLU A 20 -19.53 4.24 -14.19
N LEU A 21 -19.02 5.46 -14.13
CA LEU A 21 -18.55 6.18 -15.32
C LEU A 21 -17.31 5.50 -15.93
N ALA A 22 -16.36 5.05 -15.12
CA ALA A 22 -15.18 4.34 -15.59
C ALA A 22 -15.56 3.02 -16.28
N ILE A 23 -16.46 2.24 -15.69
CA ILE A 23 -16.95 0.98 -16.28
C ILE A 23 -17.65 1.25 -17.62
N ALA A 24 -18.53 2.26 -17.68
CA ALA A 24 -19.23 2.63 -18.91
C ALA A 24 -18.27 3.07 -20.00
N TYR A 25 -17.27 3.88 -19.67
CA TYR A 25 -16.24 4.34 -20.60
C TYR A 25 -15.41 3.17 -21.16
N LEU A 26 -14.97 2.27 -20.30
CA LEU A 26 -14.12 1.12 -20.67
C LEU A 26 -14.84 0.05 -21.50
N LYS A 27 -16.18 0.07 -21.58
CA LYS A 27 -16.92 -0.83 -22.48
C LYS A 27 -16.58 -0.59 -23.95
N ASN A 28 -16.30 0.65 -24.31
CA ASN A 28 -16.10 1.06 -25.70
C ASN A 28 -14.68 1.61 -25.98
N GLN A 29 -13.89 1.80 -24.96
CA GLN A 29 -12.55 2.37 -25.06
C GLN A 29 -11.53 1.51 -24.34
N LYS A 30 -10.36 1.32 -24.95
CA LYS A 30 -9.20 0.73 -24.28
C LYS A 30 -8.34 1.85 -23.74
N ASP A 31 -8.34 2.00 -22.42
CA ASP A 31 -7.59 3.05 -21.74
C ASP A 31 -6.99 2.45 -20.45
N GLU A 32 -5.69 2.17 -20.49
CA GLU A 32 -4.99 1.59 -19.35
C GLU A 32 -4.93 2.55 -18.14
N ASN A 33 -4.91 3.86 -18.36
CA ASN A 33 -4.92 4.82 -17.27
C ASN A 33 -6.25 4.79 -16.51
N ILE A 34 -7.37 4.72 -17.25
CA ILE A 34 -8.69 4.58 -16.63
C ILE A 34 -8.87 3.19 -16.01
N MET A 35 -8.31 2.14 -16.61
CA MET A 35 -8.30 0.80 -15.99
C MET A 35 -7.52 0.78 -14.68
N PHE A 36 -6.37 1.47 -14.63
CA PHE A 36 -5.58 1.61 -13.41
C PHE A 36 -6.32 2.46 -12.35
N LEU A 37 -6.97 3.53 -12.77
CA LEU A 37 -7.81 4.35 -11.89
C LEU A 37 -8.99 3.54 -11.32
N LEU A 38 -9.63 2.70 -12.14
CA LEU A 38 -10.70 1.80 -11.69
C LEU A 38 -10.18 0.78 -10.65
N ALA A 39 -8.96 0.29 -10.81
CA ALA A 39 -8.31 -0.54 -9.77
C ALA A 39 -8.17 0.24 -8.45
N GLY A 40 -7.77 1.50 -8.51
CA GLY A 40 -7.69 2.40 -7.35
C GLY A 40 -9.06 2.63 -6.69
N ILE A 41 -10.10 2.85 -7.48
CA ILE A 41 -11.48 3.01 -6.98
C ILE A 41 -11.92 1.75 -6.23
N HIS A 42 -11.75 0.57 -6.82
CA HIS A 42 -12.09 -0.70 -6.16
C HIS A 42 -11.28 -0.93 -4.89
N HIS A 43 -10.00 -0.51 -4.86
CA HIS A 43 -9.17 -0.57 -3.66
C HIS A 43 -9.73 0.32 -2.54
N GLU A 44 -10.08 1.57 -2.84
CA GLU A 44 -10.70 2.50 -1.87
C GLU A 44 -12.04 1.95 -1.33
N GLU A 45 -12.81 1.30 -2.19
CA GLU A 45 -14.05 0.62 -1.81
C GLU A 45 -13.83 -0.73 -1.09
N LYS A 46 -12.57 -1.10 -0.84
CA LYS A 46 -12.17 -2.39 -0.23
C LYS A 46 -12.59 -3.63 -1.03
N ASN A 47 -12.88 -3.46 -2.31
CA ASN A 47 -13.15 -4.57 -3.22
C ASN A 47 -11.85 -5.05 -3.89
N TYR A 48 -11.01 -5.67 -3.10
CA TYR A 48 -9.64 -6.01 -3.50
C TYR A 48 -9.59 -7.05 -4.64
N SER A 49 -10.55 -7.95 -4.72
CA SER A 49 -10.62 -8.92 -5.82
C SER A 49 -10.82 -8.24 -7.16
N LYS A 50 -11.76 -7.30 -7.25
CA LYS A 50 -11.99 -6.52 -8.48
C LYS A 50 -10.83 -5.56 -8.77
N ALA A 51 -10.22 -4.99 -7.73
CA ALA A 51 -9.03 -4.18 -7.89
C ALA A 51 -7.89 -4.99 -8.54
N LEU A 52 -7.68 -6.24 -8.11
CA LEU A 52 -6.68 -7.13 -8.69
C LEU A 52 -6.99 -7.44 -10.15
N GLU A 53 -8.23 -7.79 -10.48
CA GLU A 53 -8.65 -8.04 -11.87
C GLU A 53 -8.37 -6.85 -12.79
N CYS A 54 -8.58 -5.62 -12.30
CA CYS A 54 -8.31 -4.41 -13.08
C CYS A 54 -6.82 -4.16 -13.25
N VAL A 55 -6.04 -4.24 -12.17
CA VAL A 55 -4.59 -3.95 -12.24
C VAL A 55 -3.84 -4.98 -13.08
N GLU A 56 -4.33 -6.21 -13.17
CA GLU A 56 -3.74 -7.26 -14.02
C GLU A 56 -3.95 -7.04 -15.53
N LYS A 57 -4.88 -6.17 -15.90
CA LYS A 57 -5.11 -5.76 -17.29
C LYS A 57 -4.26 -4.56 -17.74
N VAL A 58 -3.50 -4.00 -16.83
CA VAL A 58 -2.62 -2.84 -17.09
C VAL A 58 -1.19 -3.32 -17.35
N THR A 59 -0.51 -2.72 -18.31
CA THR A 59 0.89 -3.02 -18.58
C THR A 59 1.76 -2.78 -17.34
N PRO A 60 2.54 -3.77 -16.88
CA PRO A 60 3.35 -3.66 -15.67
C PRO A 60 4.40 -2.55 -15.79
N ASN A 61 4.45 -1.70 -14.79
CA ASN A 61 5.52 -0.76 -14.52
C ASN A 61 5.70 -0.65 -12.99
N PRO A 62 6.75 -0.02 -12.46
CA PRO A 62 6.96 0.02 -11.02
C PRO A 62 5.77 0.54 -10.21
N THR A 63 5.08 1.58 -10.67
CA THR A 63 3.90 2.14 -9.99
C THR A 63 2.75 1.13 -9.94
N VAL A 64 2.46 0.48 -11.06
CA VAL A 64 1.43 -0.57 -11.18
C VAL A 64 1.78 -1.76 -10.29
N LEU A 65 3.04 -2.18 -10.26
CA LEU A 65 3.51 -3.31 -9.45
C LEU A 65 3.42 -3.01 -7.95
N ILE A 66 3.77 -1.80 -7.51
CA ILE A 66 3.62 -1.39 -6.10
C ILE A 66 2.15 -1.43 -5.70
N HIS A 67 1.27 -0.94 -6.55
CA HIS A 67 -0.18 -0.96 -6.28
C HIS A 67 -0.74 -2.39 -6.24
N LYS A 68 -0.32 -3.23 -7.19
CA LYS A 68 -0.67 -4.67 -7.20
C LYS A 68 -0.21 -5.37 -5.92
N ALA A 69 0.99 -5.09 -5.44
CA ALA A 69 1.50 -5.66 -4.19
C ALA A 69 0.62 -5.27 -2.98
N LYS A 70 0.18 -4.02 -2.90
CA LYS A 70 -0.75 -3.58 -1.85
C LYS A 70 -2.08 -4.32 -1.90
N ILE A 71 -2.66 -4.47 -3.08
CA ILE A 71 -3.91 -5.23 -3.27
C ILE A 71 -3.73 -6.69 -2.82
N LEU A 72 -2.64 -7.33 -3.22
CA LEU A 72 -2.32 -8.70 -2.82
C LEU A 72 -2.16 -8.85 -1.31
N TYR A 73 -1.55 -7.87 -0.64
CA TYR A 73 -1.44 -7.85 0.81
C TYR A 73 -2.82 -7.86 1.49
N TYR A 74 -3.77 -7.03 1.02
CA TYR A 74 -5.13 -7.01 1.55
C TYR A 74 -5.95 -8.27 1.20
N LEU A 75 -5.52 -9.03 0.20
CA LEU A 75 -6.06 -10.36 -0.13
C LEU A 75 -5.37 -11.51 0.63
N GLU A 76 -4.60 -11.18 1.68
CA GLU A 76 -3.83 -12.15 2.49
C GLU A 76 -2.78 -12.94 1.68
N ARG A 77 -2.34 -12.38 0.56
CA ARG A 77 -1.32 -12.96 -0.34
C ARG A 77 0.04 -12.24 -0.17
N ALA A 78 0.46 -12.09 1.09
CA ALA A 78 1.69 -11.39 1.46
C ALA A 78 2.98 -11.96 0.81
N PRO A 79 3.15 -13.28 0.63
CA PRO A 79 4.33 -13.81 -0.08
C PRO A 79 4.45 -13.30 -1.52
N GLU A 80 3.35 -13.19 -2.23
CA GLU A 80 3.33 -12.67 -3.61
C GLU A 80 3.59 -11.16 -3.63
N ALA A 81 3.01 -10.42 -2.68
CA ALA A 81 3.28 -9.00 -2.52
C ALA A 81 4.77 -8.70 -2.24
N GLU A 82 5.39 -9.48 -1.35
CA GLU A 82 6.83 -9.40 -1.08
C GLU A 82 7.66 -9.69 -2.33
N ALA A 83 7.34 -10.73 -3.07
CA ALA A 83 8.06 -11.11 -4.29
C ALA A 83 8.00 -9.99 -5.33
N ILE A 84 6.86 -9.33 -5.50
CA ILE A 84 6.71 -8.19 -6.41
C ILE A 84 7.62 -7.03 -5.98
N LEU A 85 7.61 -6.62 -4.71
CA LEU A 85 8.47 -5.54 -4.25
C LEU A 85 9.96 -5.87 -4.45
N ARG A 86 10.37 -7.11 -4.15
CA ARG A 86 11.76 -7.52 -4.33
C ARG A 86 12.22 -7.54 -5.80
N SER A 87 11.29 -7.70 -6.74
CA SER A 87 11.57 -7.64 -8.18
C SER A 87 11.82 -6.24 -8.71
N LEU A 88 11.48 -5.19 -7.96
CA LEU A 88 11.66 -3.81 -8.39
C LEU A 88 13.15 -3.45 -8.53
N PRO A 89 13.49 -2.50 -9.44
CA PRO A 89 14.85 -2.00 -9.60
C PRO A 89 15.45 -1.43 -8.32
N LYS A 90 16.77 -1.50 -8.18
CA LYS A 90 17.50 -1.06 -6.96
C LYS A 90 17.16 0.36 -6.52
N LYS A 91 16.90 1.28 -7.46
CA LYS A 91 16.56 2.68 -7.15
C LYS A 91 15.31 2.84 -6.27
N TYR A 92 14.40 1.87 -6.25
CA TYR A 92 13.21 1.89 -5.40
C TYR A 92 13.48 1.34 -3.99
N LYS A 93 14.53 0.53 -3.82
CA LYS A 93 14.81 -0.21 -2.58
C LYS A 93 15.35 0.66 -1.44
N SER A 94 15.78 1.88 -1.74
CA SER A 94 16.19 2.88 -0.75
C SER A 94 15.05 3.81 -0.31
N ASP A 95 13.90 3.73 -0.96
CA ASP A 95 12.72 4.52 -0.59
C ASP A 95 12.11 3.99 0.72
N GLU A 96 11.82 4.90 1.66
CA GLU A 96 11.28 4.52 2.97
C GLU A 96 9.90 3.88 2.86
N GLY A 97 9.06 4.33 1.91
CA GLY A 97 7.75 3.72 1.65
C GLY A 97 7.88 2.26 1.20
N TYR A 98 8.85 1.97 0.33
CA TYR A 98 9.19 0.60 -0.06
C TYR A 98 9.60 -0.26 1.15
N ILE A 99 10.48 0.27 2.01
CA ILE A 99 10.98 -0.44 3.18
C ILE A 99 9.82 -0.74 4.15
N VAL A 100 8.94 0.21 4.38
CA VAL A 100 7.77 0.04 5.26
C VAL A 100 6.79 -0.99 4.69
N ASP A 101 6.44 -0.90 3.42
CA ASP A 101 5.52 -1.84 2.79
C ASP A 101 6.11 -3.27 2.77
N LEU A 102 7.41 -3.40 2.46
CA LEU A 102 8.11 -4.68 2.56
C LEU A 102 8.07 -5.25 3.98
N GLY A 103 8.30 -4.40 4.98
CA GLY A 103 8.19 -4.77 6.40
C GLY A 103 6.80 -5.30 6.76
N LEU A 104 5.72 -4.67 6.28
CA LEU A 104 4.35 -5.13 6.49
C LEU A 104 4.13 -6.52 5.89
N TYR A 105 4.59 -6.73 4.65
CA TYR A 105 4.39 -8.02 3.97
C TYR A 105 5.21 -9.14 4.64
N MET A 106 6.38 -8.83 5.14
CA MET A 106 7.21 -9.78 5.91
C MET A 106 6.59 -10.09 7.29
N THR A 107 6.02 -9.08 7.95
CA THR A 107 5.30 -9.26 9.23
C THR A 107 4.11 -10.20 9.08
N ALA A 108 3.31 -10.03 8.04
CA ALA A 108 2.17 -10.89 7.74
C ALA A 108 2.56 -12.36 7.52
N GLN A 109 3.83 -12.62 7.19
CA GLN A 109 4.39 -13.97 7.04
C GLN A 109 5.09 -14.49 8.31
N GLY A 110 5.04 -13.73 9.41
CA GLY A 110 5.72 -14.10 10.66
C GLY A 110 7.24 -13.91 10.65
N LYS A 111 7.80 -13.20 9.66
CA LYS A 111 9.26 -12.95 9.55
C LYS A 111 9.71 -11.80 10.47
N LEU A 112 9.39 -11.88 11.77
CA LEU A 112 9.49 -10.77 12.72
C LEU A 112 10.92 -10.26 12.90
N ASN A 113 11.90 -11.14 13.08
CA ASN A 113 13.31 -10.73 13.24
C ASN A 113 13.88 -10.03 12.02
N GLN A 114 13.52 -10.49 10.82
CA GLN A 114 13.96 -9.87 9.56
C GLN A 114 13.32 -8.50 9.38
N THR A 115 12.02 -8.40 9.68
CA THR A 115 11.29 -7.11 9.61
C THR A 115 11.88 -6.10 10.57
N ARG A 116 12.18 -6.49 11.81
CA ARG A 116 12.81 -5.59 12.78
C ARG A 116 14.15 -5.05 12.28
N LYS A 117 15.01 -5.90 11.74
CA LYS A 117 16.29 -5.47 11.16
C LYS A 117 16.11 -4.54 9.97
N LEU A 118 15.07 -4.74 9.18
CA LEU A 118 14.74 -3.91 8.04
C LEU A 118 14.26 -2.50 8.47
N LEU A 119 13.43 -2.41 9.51
CA LEU A 119 12.81 -1.16 9.95
C LEU A 119 13.70 -0.34 10.90
N ALA A 120 14.62 -0.98 11.63
CA ALA A 120 15.47 -0.32 12.62
C ALA A 120 16.18 0.95 12.11
N PRO A 121 16.78 0.98 10.90
CA PRO A 121 17.50 2.16 10.41
C PRO A 121 16.63 3.41 10.20
N ILE A 122 15.31 3.22 10.00
CA ILE A 122 14.36 4.31 9.71
C ILE A 122 13.31 4.51 10.81
N ALA A 123 13.37 3.71 11.88
CA ALA A 123 12.37 3.76 12.95
C ALA A 123 12.32 5.09 13.71
N ASP A 124 13.45 5.79 13.79
CA ASP A 124 13.52 7.09 14.51
C ASP A 124 12.98 8.27 13.68
N THR A 125 12.89 8.14 12.37
CA THR A 125 12.52 9.23 11.46
C THR A 125 11.24 9.00 10.69
N ASN A 126 10.79 7.75 10.56
CA ASN A 126 9.59 7.39 9.83
C ASN A 126 8.51 6.86 10.77
N VAL A 127 7.39 7.57 10.84
CA VAL A 127 6.26 7.27 11.75
C VAL A 127 5.71 5.86 11.60
N ARG A 128 5.48 5.41 10.36
CA ARG A 128 4.97 4.06 10.08
C ARG A 128 5.98 2.98 10.47
N ALA A 129 7.26 3.22 10.20
CA ALA A 129 8.33 2.33 10.60
C ALA A 129 8.48 2.28 12.12
N SER A 130 8.43 3.43 12.80
CA SER A 130 8.45 3.56 14.26
C SER A 130 7.37 2.70 14.90
N PHE A 131 6.14 2.88 14.47
CA PHE A 131 4.99 2.13 15.00
C PHE A 131 5.16 0.61 14.82
N ASN A 132 5.49 0.16 13.60
CA ASN A 132 5.70 -1.25 13.31
C ASN A 132 6.90 -1.83 14.07
N TYR A 133 8.00 -1.10 14.15
CA TYR A 133 9.19 -1.50 14.90
C TYR A 133 8.88 -1.65 16.40
N GLY A 134 8.12 -0.73 16.97
CA GLY A 134 7.69 -0.80 18.37
C GLY A 134 6.87 -2.07 18.68
N TRP A 135 5.93 -2.44 17.81
CA TRP A 135 5.19 -3.68 17.95
C TRP A 135 6.07 -4.94 17.92
N HIS A 136 7.12 -4.94 17.07
CA HIS A 136 8.08 -6.04 17.04
C HIS A 136 8.90 -6.14 18.33
N LEU A 137 9.23 -5.00 18.94
CA LEU A 137 9.92 -4.98 20.24
C LEU A 137 9.02 -5.51 21.37
N LEU A 138 7.73 -5.18 21.37
CA LEU A 138 6.77 -5.72 22.33
C LEU A 138 6.65 -7.24 22.21
N ALA A 139 6.64 -7.78 21.00
CA ALA A 139 6.60 -9.21 20.76
C ALA A 139 7.86 -9.96 21.27
N GLU A 140 8.95 -9.24 21.56
CA GLU A 140 10.18 -9.75 22.16
C GLU A 140 10.32 -9.41 23.66
N ASP A 141 9.22 -9.05 24.33
CA ASP A 141 9.18 -8.64 25.74
C ASP A 141 10.00 -7.37 26.08
N LYS A 142 10.39 -6.59 25.07
CA LYS A 142 11.11 -5.31 25.23
C LYS A 142 10.12 -4.16 25.43
N PHE A 143 9.32 -4.24 26.47
CA PHE A 143 8.15 -3.39 26.70
C PHE A 143 8.47 -1.89 26.75
N GLN A 144 9.49 -1.47 27.46
CA GLN A 144 9.81 -0.06 27.62
C GLN A 144 10.26 0.56 26.30
N GLU A 145 11.14 -0.12 25.58
CA GLU A 145 11.65 0.35 24.30
C GLU A 145 10.55 0.33 23.24
N GLY A 146 9.77 -0.76 23.13
CA GLY A 146 8.66 -0.88 22.21
C GLY A 146 7.59 0.18 22.43
N TYR A 147 7.26 0.49 23.68
CA TYR A 147 6.29 1.53 24.03
C TYR A 147 6.73 2.93 23.59
N LYS A 148 8.02 3.24 23.67
CA LYS A 148 8.59 4.51 23.18
C LYS A 148 8.31 4.71 21.69
N TYR A 149 8.56 3.69 20.88
CA TYR A 149 8.34 3.74 19.43
C TYR A 149 6.86 3.79 19.05
N ILE A 150 6.01 3.00 19.71
CA ILE A 150 4.56 3.03 19.45
C ILE A 150 3.98 4.39 19.80
N ARG A 151 4.36 4.96 20.94
CA ARG A 151 3.88 6.28 21.38
C ARG A 151 4.31 7.38 20.42
N ALA A 152 5.54 7.36 19.94
CA ALA A 152 6.03 8.33 18.96
C ALA A 152 5.22 8.26 17.67
N GLY A 153 5.00 7.05 17.12
CA GLY A 153 4.19 6.84 15.92
C GLY A 153 2.72 7.23 16.10
N ALA A 154 2.10 6.88 17.22
CA ALA A 154 0.69 7.20 17.48
C ALA A 154 0.43 8.72 17.62
N ILE A 155 1.35 9.48 18.22
CA ILE A 155 1.20 10.94 18.37
C ILE A 155 1.23 11.63 17.01
N ASP A 156 2.09 11.19 16.09
CA ASP A 156 2.18 11.79 14.77
C ASP A 156 1.00 11.40 13.87
N GLU A 157 0.47 10.19 13.97
CA GLU A 157 -0.79 9.82 13.30
C GLU A 157 -1.96 10.70 13.77
N LEU A 158 -2.08 10.94 15.06
CA LEU A 158 -3.13 11.84 15.60
C LEU A 158 -3.00 13.30 15.12
N ARG A 159 -1.81 13.76 14.81
CA ARG A 159 -1.59 15.11 14.25
C ARG A 159 -2.00 15.22 12.78
N VAL A 160 -1.94 14.13 12.02
CA VAL A 160 -2.37 14.08 10.61
C VAL A 160 -3.90 14.06 10.49
N TRP A 161 -4.62 13.57 11.51
CA TRP A 161 -6.08 13.47 11.54
C TRP A 161 -6.77 14.62 12.32
N GLY A 162 -6.02 15.49 12.92
CA GLY A 162 -6.48 16.72 13.59
C GLY A 162 -6.42 17.95 12.75
#